data_a8fa387e99f693d8f31fbd1388391078
#
_entry.id   a8fa387e99f693d8f31fbd1388391078
#
_cell.length_a   1.000
_cell.length_b   1.000
_cell.length_c   1.000
_cell.angle_alpha   90.00
_cell.angle_beta   90.00
_cell.angle_gamma   90.00
#
_symmetry.space_group_name_H-M   'P 1'
#
loop_
_entity.id
_entity.type
_entity.pdbx_description
1 polymer ?
#
loop_
_entity_poly.entity_id
_entity_poly.type
_entity_poly.pdbx_seq_one_letter_code
_entity_poly.pdbx_strand_id
1 'polypeptide(L)'
;MHATLADVIADTAQNAIEAGATKVSVTLSERDGRISVEIDDNGKGMDAATVQRAFDPFYTEPGKHDKRKVGLGLPLLKQICEACGGGVTLTSEKGVGTHLAYFFDAGNIDLPPMGDLADTMVTLFNYPGNFDLVFTHRKGADEYAIARSELADAVGGLDTVEGICLAKEFLSSQEGELGG
;
A
#
# COMPACT_ATOMS: atom_id res chain seq x y z
N MET A 1 -12.94 -3.20 8.07
CA MET A 1 -13.23 -1.76 7.89
C MET A 1 -11.94 -0.98 8.03
N HIS A 2 -11.70 -0.07 7.11
CA HIS A 2 -10.52 0.78 7.15
C HIS A 2 -10.87 2.09 7.85
N ALA A 3 -10.22 2.36 8.96
CA ALA A 3 -10.43 3.58 9.73
C ALA A 3 -9.65 4.78 9.15
N THR A 4 -8.56 4.51 8.42
CA THR A 4 -7.66 5.52 7.86
C THR A 4 -7.20 5.15 6.44
N LEU A 5 -6.67 6.13 5.70
CA LEU A 5 -6.03 5.87 4.40
C LEU A 5 -4.77 5.01 4.56
N ALA A 6 -4.04 5.17 5.66
CA ALA A 6 -2.89 4.33 5.98
C ALA A 6 -3.28 2.84 6.08
N ASP A 7 -4.46 2.53 6.65
CA ASP A 7 -4.98 1.16 6.70
C ASP A 7 -5.27 0.62 5.30
N VAL A 8 -5.81 1.44 4.41
CA VAL A 8 -6.07 1.07 3.00
C VAL A 8 -4.75 0.77 2.28
N ILE A 9 -3.74 1.62 2.46
CA ILE A 9 -2.41 1.43 1.89
C ILE A 9 -1.78 0.14 2.41
N ALA A 10 -1.86 -0.11 3.72
CA ALA A 10 -1.35 -1.33 4.34
C ALA A 10 -1.95 -2.59 3.73
N ASP A 11 -3.27 -2.63 3.59
CA ASP A 11 -3.96 -3.79 3.02
C ASP A 11 -3.58 -4.05 1.56
N THR A 12 -3.51 -3.01 0.76
CA THR A 12 -3.17 -3.14 -0.66
C THR A 12 -1.69 -3.51 -0.88
N ALA A 13 -0.77 -2.94 -0.10
CA ALA A 13 0.64 -3.29 -0.13
C ALA A 13 0.88 -4.73 0.37
N GLN A 14 0.16 -5.15 1.41
CA GLN A 14 0.23 -6.50 1.94
C GLN A 14 -0.20 -7.55 0.91
N ASN A 15 -1.22 -7.26 0.11
CA ASN A 15 -1.63 -8.14 -1.00
C ASN A 15 -0.49 -8.34 -2.01
N ALA A 16 0.27 -7.30 -2.31
CA ALA A 16 1.44 -7.40 -3.19
C ALA A 16 2.52 -8.32 -2.60
N ILE A 17 2.81 -8.18 -1.32
CA ILE A 17 3.78 -9.04 -0.62
C ILE A 17 3.30 -10.50 -0.64
N GLU A 18 2.04 -10.74 -0.33
CA GLU A 18 1.42 -12.08 -0.30
C GLU A 18 1.31 -12.74 -1.67
N ALA A 19 1.35 -11.96 -2.75
CA ALA A 19 1.44 -12.47 -4.11
C ALA A 19 2.83 -13.06 -4.46
N GLY A 20 3.73 -13.14 -3.48
CA GLY A 20 5.07 -13.68 -3.66
C GLY A 20 6.05 -12.70 -4.31
N ALA A 21 5.75 -11.40 -4.26
CA ALA A 21 6.64 -10.39 -4.80
C ALA A 21 7.96 -10.33 -4.04
N THR A 22 9.05 -10.15 -4.76
CA THR A 22 10.36 -9.82 -4.20
C THR A 22 10.66 -8.33 -4.25
N LYS A 23 9.91 -7.60 -5.08
CA LYS A 23 9.99 -6.14 -5.21
C LYS A 23 8.60 -5.54 -5.20
N VAL A 24 8.38 -4.61 -4.28
CA VAL A 24 7.14 -3.85 -4.15
C VAL A 24 7.47 -2.36 -4.12
N SER A 25 6.73 -1.57 -4.86
CA SER A 25 6.83 -0.11 -4.84
C SER A 25 5.47 0.46 -4.43
N VAL A 26 5.46 1.31 -3.43
CA VAL A 26 4.27 2.02 -2.95
C VAL A 26 4.54 3.52 -3.07
N THR A 27 3.76 4.20 -3.88
CA THR A 27 3.84 5.65 -4.06
C THR A 27 2.55 6.31 -3.62
N LEU A 28 2.64 7.17 -2.61
CA LEU A 28 1.56 8.03 -2.15
C LEU A 28 1.82 9.45 -2.65
N SER A 29 0.84 10.05 -3.30
CA SER A 29 0.95 11.43 -3.82
C SER A 29 -0.24 12.26 -3.36
N GLU A 30 0.05 13.42 -2.78
CA GLU A 30 -0.93 14.42 -2.35
C GLU A 30 -0.69 15.71 -3.16
N ARG A 31 -1.37 15.83 -4.30
CA ARG A 31 -1.19 16.96 -5.24
C ARG A 31 -2.49 17.33 -5.91
N ASP A 32 -2.66 18.60 -6.21
CA ASP A 32 -3.75 19.14 -7.02
C ASP A 32 -5.16 18.73 -6.53
N GLY A 33 -5.35 18.70 -5.21
CA GLY A 33 -6.61 18.31 -4.60
C GLY A 33 -6.93 16.81 -4.70
N ARG A 34 -5.93 15.99 -5.02
CA ARG A 34 -6.06 14.54 -5.16
C ARG A 34 -5.08 13.83 -4.24
N ILE A 35 -5.54 12.74 -3.64
CA ILE A 35 -4.69 11.77 -2.98
C ILE A 35 -4.67 10.52 -3.85
N SER A 36 -3.51 10.12 -4.34
CA SER A 36 -3.36 8.94 -5.19
C SER A 36 -2.33 7.98 -4.61
N VAL A 37 -2.58 6.70 -4.81
CA VAL A 37 -1.68 5.60 -4.41
C VAL A 37 -1.45 4.71 -5.60
N GLU A 38 -0.19 4.39 -5.85
CA GLU A 38 0.22 3.42 -6.86
C GLU A 38 1.04 2.32 -6.20
N ILE A 39 0.69 1.08 -6.49
CA ILE A 39 1.40 -0.10 -5.98
C ILE A 39 1.79 -0.98 -7.14
N ASP A 40 3.08 -1.17 -7.31
CA ASP A 40 3.67 -2.06 -8.32
C ASP A 40 4.35 -3.23 -7.62
N ASP A 41 4.12 -4.42 -8.10
CA ASP A 41 4.79 -5.63 -7.62
C ASP A 41 5.18 -6.56 -8.76
N ASN A 42 6.18 -7.37 -8.51
CA ASN A 42 6.64 -8.45 -9.39
C ASN A 42 6.20 -9.83 -8.91
N GLY A 43 5.05 -9.92 -8.25
CA GLY A 43 4.48 -11.17 -7.76
C GLY A 43 3.93 -12.06 -8.88
N LYS A 44 3.14 -13.05 -8.50
CA LYS A 44 2.60 -14.04 -9.46
C LYS A 44 1.71 -13.45 -10.55
N GLY A 45 1.18 -12.25 -10.35
CA GLY A 45 0.24 -11.63 -11.26
C GLY A 45 -1.09 -12.38 -11.39
N MET A 46 -1.92 -11.92 -12.30
CA MET A 46 -3.23 -12.48 -12.59
C MET A 46 -3.44 -12.57 -14.09
N ASP A 47 -4.17 -13.59 -14.55
CA ASP A 47 -4.63 -13.63 -15.93
C ASP A 47 -5.81 -12.67 -16.16
N ALA A 48 -6.18 -12.46 -17.44
CA ALA A 48 -7.22 -11.50 -17.80
C ALA A 48 -8.59 -11.85 -17.17
N ALA A 49 -8.92 -13.12 -17.06
CA ALA A 49 -10.17 -13.57 -16.45
C ALA A 49 -10.21 -13.25 -14.96
N THR A 50 -9.10 -13.44 -14.24
CA THR A 50 -8.96 -13.11 -12.82
C THR A 50 -9.04 -11.59 -12.60
N VAL A 51 -8.38 -10.79 -13.44
CA VAL A 51 -8.46 -9.33 -13.38
C VAL A 51 -9.89 -8.83 -13.53
N GLN A 52 -10.64 -9.39 -14.48
CA GLN A 52 -12.05 -9.02 -14.69
C GLN A 52 -12.93 -9.30 -13.46
N ARG A 53 -12.58 -10.30 -12.66
CA ARG A 53 -13.33 -10.71 -11.46
C ARG A 53 -12.77 -10.13 -10.16
N ALA A 54 -11.65 -9.46 -10.21
CA ALA A 54 -10.92 -9.00 -9.02
C ALA A 54 -11.76 -8.05 -8.13
N PHE A 55 -12.68 -7.31 -8.73
CA PHE A 55 -13.58 -6.39 -8.02
C PHE A 55 -14.95 -6.99 -7.69
N ASP A 56 -15.18 -8.28 -8.02
CA ASP A 56 -16.41 -8.98 -7.66
C ASP A 56 -16.32 -9.45 -6.20
N PRO A 57 -17.22 -8.98 -5.30
CA PRO A 57 -17.19 -9.34 -3.89
C PRO A 57 -17.47 -10.83 -3.63
N PHE A 58 -18.04 -11.54 -4.62
CA PHE A 58 -18.34 -12.97 -4.50
C PHE A 58 -17.26 -13.87 -5.12
N TYR A 59 -16.26 -13.29 -5.77
CA TYR A 59 -15.15 -14.05 -6.34
C TYR A 59 -14.06 -14.30 -5.31
N THR A 60 -13.69 -15.56 -5.16
CA THR A 60 -12.53 -15.98 -4.35
C THR A 60 -11.56 -16.76 -5.22
N GLU A 61 -10.30 -16.38 -5.21
CA GLU A 61 -9.27 -17.08 -5.96
C GLU A 61 -9.07 -18.50 -5.40
N PRO A 62 -9.13 -19.56 -6.27
CA PRO A 62 -8.89 -20.92 -5.81
C PRO A 62 -7.51 -21.08 -5.18
N GLY A 63 -7.44 -21.72 -3.98
CA GLY A 63 -6.19 -22.02 -3.29
C GLY A 63 -5.73 -20.99 -2.25
N LYS A 64 -6.43 -19.90 -2.07
CA LYS A 64 -6.24 -19.01 -0.91
C LYS A 64 -6.99 -19.57 0.29
N HIS A 65 -6.25 -20.14 1.25
CA HIS A 65 -6.83 -20.75 2.44
C HIS A 65 -7.32 -19.73 3.47
N ASP A 66 -8.50 -19.93 3.86
CA ASP A 66 -9.38 -19.80 5.04
C ASP A 66 -9.06 -18.82 6.18
N LYS A 67 -7.94 -18.13 6.26
CA LYS A 67 -7.64 -17.26 7.41
C LYS A 67 -7.93 -15.78 7.19
N ARG A 68 -8.25 -15.40 5.97
CA ARG A 68 -8.70 -14.04 5.63
C ARG A 68 -10.02 -14.14 4.89
N LYS A 69 -10.89 -13.19 5.10
CA LYS A 69 -12.08 -12.96 4.25
C LYS A 69 -11.61 -12.49 2.88
N VAL A 70 -11.10 -13.43 2.11
CA VAL A 70 -10.52 -13.22 0.79
C VAL A 70 -11.62 -12.80 -0.16
N GLY A 71 -11.34 -11.85 -1.04
CA GLY A 71 -12.25 -11.36 -2.07
C GLY A 71 -12.98 -10.07 -1.72
N LEU A 72 -12.83 -9.53 -0.51
CA LEU A 72 -13.45 -8.24 -0.13
C LEU A 72 -12.49 -7.04 -0.21
N GLY A 73 -11.17 -7.27 -0.29
CA GLY A 73 -10.18 -6.21 -0.32
C GLY A 73 -10.33 -5.24 -1.49
N LEU A 74 -10.28 -5.75 -2.72
CA LEU A 74 -10.41 -4.92 -3.93
C LEU A 74 -11.84 -4.40 -4.15
N PRO A 75 -12.90 -5.18 -3.98
CA PRO A 75 -14.27 -4.64 -4.05
C PRO A 75 -14.52 -3.53 -3.02
N LEU A 76 -14.05 -3.69 -1.80
CA LEU A 76 -14.17 -2.68 -0.75
C LEU A 76 -13.35 -1.43 -1.07
N LEU A 77 -12.14 -1.59 -1.58
CA LEU A 77 -11.31 -0.49 -2.07
C LEU A 77 -12.04 0.34 -3.13
N LYS A 78 -12.64 -0.35 -4.10
CA LYS A 78 -13.42 0.32 -5.15
C LYS A 78 -14.58 1.13 -4.57
N GLN A 79 -15.33 0.56 -3.63
CA GLN A 79 -16.42 1.27 -2.95
C GLN A 79 -15.94 2.53 -2.22
N ILE A 80 -14.85 2.42 -1.48
CA ILE A 80 -14.26 3.56 -0.74
C ILE A 80 -13.81 4.65 -1.71
N CYS A 81 -13.11 4.28 -2.77
CA CYS A 81 -12.65 5.25 -3.77
C CYS A 81 -13.82 5.98 -4.43
N GLU A 82 -14.84 5.25 -4.88
CA GLU A 82 -16.03 5.83 -5.52
C GLU A 82 -16.82 6.72 -4.57
N ALA A 83 -16.98 6.31 -3.31
CA ALA A 83 -17.65 7.11 -2.28
C ALA A 83 -16.92 8.43 -1.99
N CYS A 84 -15.60 8.45 -2.18
CA CYS A 84 -14.75 9.63 -1.94
C CYS A 84 -14.38 10.37 -3.25
N GLY A 85 -15.19 10.23 -4.29
CA GLY A 85 -15.01 10.98 -5.55
C GLY A 85 -13.82 10.53 -6.37
N GLY A 86 -13.33 9.31 -6.14
CA GLY A 86 -12.17 8.76 -6.80
C GLY A 86 -12.47 7.52 -7.64
N GLY A 87 -11.45 6.74 -7.87
CA GLY A 87 -11.54 5.51 -8.65
C GLY A 87 -10.34 4.60 -8.45
N VAL A 88 -10.39 3.41 -9.06
CA VAL A 88 -9.36 2.40 -8.98
C VAL A 88 -9.14 1.76 -10.34
N THR A 89 -7.88 1.48 -10.67
CA THR A 89 -7.47 0.73 -11.85
C THR A 89 -6.53 -0.40 -11.46
N LEU A 90 -6.67 -1.52 -12.13
CA LEU A 90 -5.87 -2.72 -11.90
C LEU A 90 -5.41 -3.25 -13.25
N THR A 91 -4.10 -3.39 -13.41
CA THR A 91 -3.49 -4.11 -14.53
C THR A 91 -2.56 -5.18 -13.99
N SER A 92 -2.60 -6.35 -14.59
CA SER A 92 -1.82 -7.49 -14.13
C SER A 92 -1.52 -8.43 -15.29
N GLU A 93 -0.38 -9.08 -15.20
CA GLU A 93 0.02 -10.13 -16.14
C GLU A 93 0.55 -11.32 -15.34
N LYS A 94 0.00 -12.49 -15.62
CA LYS A 94 0.39 -13.73 -14.93
C LYS A 94 1.87 -14.03 -15.14
N GLY A 95 2.59 -14.26 -14.03
CA GLY A 95 4.02 -14.51 -14.02
C GLY A 95 4.89 -13.26 -14.11
N VAL A 96 4.31 -12.07 -14.21
CA VAL A 96 5.03 -10.80 -14.30
C VAL A 96 4.81 -9.93 -13.07
N GLY A 97 3.56 -9.66 -12.74
CA GLY A 97 3.22 -8.85 -11.58
C GLY A 97 1.92 -8.08 -11.74
N THR A 98 1.69 -7.14 -10.81
CA THR A 98 0.47 -6.35 -10.73
C THR A 98 0.77 -4.87 -10.52
N HIS A 99 0.01 -4.03 -11.20
CA HIS A 99 -0.05 -2.59 -10.97
C HIS A 99 -1.45 -2.22 -10.51
N LEU A 100 -1.54 -1.68 -9.29
CA LEU A 100 -2.78 -1.17 -8.71
C LEU A 100 -2.64 0.33 -8.50
N ALA A 101 -3.57 1.11 -9.03
CA ALA A 101 -3.62 2.54 -8.82
C ALA A 101 -5.02 2.96 -8.37
N TYR A 102 -5.10 3.78 -7.34
CA TYR A 102 -6.36 4.34 -6.87
C TYR A 102 -6.18 5.76 -6.36
N PHE A 103 -7.27 6.51 -6.34
CA PHE A 103 -7.22 7.89 -5.91
C PHE A 103 -8.53 8.31 -5.23
N PHE A 104 -8.44 9.41 -4.48
CA PHE A 104 -9.53 10.04 -3.78
C PHE A 104 -9.51 11.55 -4.06
N ASP A 105 -10.67 12.17 -4.02
CA ASP A 105 -10.79 13.64 -3.96
C ASP A 105 -10.44 14.09 -2.54
N ALA A 106 -9.37 14.87 -2.39
CA ALA A 106 -8.90 15.35 -1.10
C ALA A 106 -9.88 16.28 -0.39
N GLY A 107 -10.81 16.90 -1.13
CA GLY A 107 -11.86 17.77 -0.59
C GLY A 107 -13.15 17.04 -0.22
N ASN A 108 -13.22 15.72 -0.44
CA ASN A 108 -14.43 14.97 -0.16
C ASN A 108 -14.67 14.81 1.35
N ILE A 109 -15.89 15.09 1.79
CA ILE A 109 -16.27 15.07 3.21
C ILE A 109 -16.21 13.65 3.80
N ASP A 110 -16.40 12.61 2.98
CA ASP A 110 -16.41 11.22 3.40
C ASP A 110 -15.01 10.60 3.40
N LEU A 111 -13.98 11.36 3.02
CA LEU A 111 -12.61 10.88 2.97
C LEU A 111 -12.12 10.51 4.38
N PRO A 112 -11.65 9.27 4.60
CA PRO A 112 -11.03 8.91 5.87
C PRO A 112 -9.78 9.75 6.16
N PRO A 113 -9.42 9.98 7.42
CA PRO A 113 -8.15 10.64 7.75
C PRO A 113 -6.96 9.82 7.26
N MET A 114 -5.81 10.49 7.06
CA MET A 114 -4.59 9.82 6.59
C MET A 114 -4.14 8.70 7.54
N GLY A 115 -4.17 8.95 8.83
CA GLY A 115 -3.66 8.02 9.84
C GLY A 115 -2.15 8.16 10.06
N ASP A 116 -1.57 7.22 10.79
CA ASP A 116 -0.14 7.18 11.10
C ASP A 116 0.62 6.39 10.05
N LEU A 117 1.14 7.09 9.05
CA LEU A 117 1.93 6.49 7.96
C LEU A 117 3.26 5.90 8.46
N ALA A 118 3.91 6.54 9.42
CA ALA A 118 5.17 6.04 9.96
C ALA A 118 4.99 4.67 10.62
N ASP A 119 3.99 4.54 11.49
CA ASP A 119 3.67 3.28 12.14
C ASP A 119 3.25 2.20 11.14
N THR A 120 2.42 2.58 10.18
CA THR A 120 1.95 1.70 9.12
C THR A 120 3.11 1.17 8.27
N MET A 121 4.04 2.03 7.87
CA MET A 121 5.18 1.63 7.04
C MET A 121 6.17 0.76 7.81
N VAL A 122 6.42 1.03 9.10
CA VAL A 122 7.24 0.15 9.93
C VAL A 122 6.62 -1.25 10.03
N THR A 123 5.31 -1.32 10.19
CA THR A 123 4.58 -2.60 10.22
C THR A 123 4.72 -3.36 8.90
N LEU A 124 4.58 -2.68 7.77
CA LEU A 124 4.77 -3.27 6.45
C LEU A 124 6.22 -3.74 6.22
N PHE A 125 7.19 -2.95 6.61
CA PHE A 125 8.60 -3.30 6.50
C PHE A 125 8.97 -4.51 7.36
N ASN A 126 8.25 -4.72 8.45
CA ASN A 126 8.41 -5.88 9.33
C ASN A 126 7.58 -7.10 8.91
N TYR A 127 6.81 -6.99 7.85
CA TYR A 127 6.02 -8.11 7.36
C TYR A 127 6.93 -9.28 6.96
N PRO A 128 6.58 -10.53 7.31
CA PRO A 128 7.42 -11.68 7.00
C PRO A 128 7.49 -11.92 5.49
N GLY A 129 8.67 -12.28 5.03
CA GLY A 129 8.92 -12.60 3.63
C GLY A 129 10.26 -12.06 3.13
N ASN A 130 10.69 -12.58 1.98
CA ASN A 130 11.90 -12.16 1.31
C ASN A 130 11.55 -11.17 0.19
N PHE A 131 11.42 -9.89 0.55
CA PHE A 131 11.07 -8.84 -0.39
C PHE A 131 11.79 -7.53 -0.01
N ASP A 132 11.95 -6.66 -0.97
CA ASP A 132 12.22 -5.25 -0.72
C ASP A 132 10.99 -4.42 -1.06
N LEU A 133 10.74 -3.37 -0.31
CA LEU A 133 9.64 -2.45 -0.51
C LEU A 133 10.19 -1.02 -0.49
N VAL A 134 9.91 -0.27 -1.53
CA VAL A 134 10.24 1.15 -1.61
C VAL A 134 8.96 1.95 -1.38
N PHE A 135 8.95 2.76 -0.35
CA PHE A 135 7.87 3.71 -0.09
C PHE A 135 8.28 5.11 -0.52
N THR A 136 7.46 5.73 -1.34
CA THR A 136 7.63 7.12 -1.78
C THR A 136 6.42 7.92 -1.37
N HIS A 137 6.62 9.04 -0.69
CA HIS A 137 5.55 9.99 -0.36
C HIS A 137 5.86 11.34 -0.99
N ARG A 138 4.92 11.82 -1.81
CA ARG A 138 4.97 13.12 -2.48
C ARG A 138 3.87 14.01 -1.94
N LYS A 139 4.24 15.20 -1.49
CA LYS A 139 3.27 16.18 -1.00
C LYS A 139 3.58 17.56 -1.57
N GLY A 140 2.73 18.06 -2.46
CA GLY A 140 3.03 19.27 -3.20
C GLY A 140 4.31 19.10 -4.02
N ALA A 141 5.32 19.95 -3.78
CA ALA A 141 6.61 19.90 -4.45
C ALA A 141 7.64 19.02 -3.72
N ASP A 142 7.34 18.59 -2.49
CA ASP A 142 8.25 17.82 -1.66
C ASP A 142 8.04 16.31 -1.82
N GLU A 143 9.11 15.54 -1.68
CA GLU A 143 9.02 14.08 -1.65
C GLU A 143 10.17 13.46 -0.86
N TYR A 144 9.93 12.26 -0.34
CA TYR A 144 10.99 11.36 0.11
C TYR A 144 10.68 9.94 -0.36
N ALA A 145 11.72 9.12 -0.43
CA ALA A 145 11.61 7.70 -0.71
C ALA A 145 12.56 6.93 0.22
N ILE A 146 12.12 5.78 0.69
CA ILE A 146 12.93 4.89 1.51
C ILE A 146 12.65 3.44 1.17
N ALA A 147 13.71 2.66 1.00
CA ALA A 147 13.60 1.22 0.82
C ALA A 147 13.69 0.51 2.18
N ARG A 148 12.94 -0.59 2.32
CA ARG A 148 13.01 -1.48 3.50
C ARG A 148 14.46 -1.88 3.82
N SER A 149 15.22 -2.29 2.80
CA SER A 149 16.62 -2.68 2.95
C SER A 149 17.50 -1.54 3.46
N GLU A 150 17.33 -0.34 2.92
CA GLU A 150 18.08 0.85 3.36
C GLU A 150 17.77 1.21 4.80
N LEU A 151 16.51 1.18 5.18
CA LEU A 151 16.09 1.49 6.55
C LEU A 151 16.60 0.44 7.53
N ALA A 152 16.50 -0.84 7.19
CA ALA A 152 17.02 -1.93 8.01
C ALA A 152 18.53 -1.78 8.28
N ASP A 153 19.31 -1.47 7.25
CA ASP A 153 20.75 -1.24 7.37
C ASP A 153 21.05 -0.01 8.25
N ALA A 154 20.29 1.06 8.09
CA ALA A 154 20.50 2.30 8.82
C ALA A 154 20.22 2.18 10.33
N VAL A 155 19.24 1.35 10.72
CA VAL A 155 18.81 1.20 12.13
C VAL A 155 19.39 -0.05 12.81
N GLY A 156 20.20 -0.84 12.10
CA GLY A 156 20.81 -2.07 12.62
C GLY A 156 19.87 -3.28 12.68
N GLY A 157 18.83 -3.29 11.85
CA GLY A 157 17.84 -4.36 11.74
C GLY A 157 16.46 -3.93 12.21
N LEU A 158 15.43 -4.56 11.62
CA LEU A 158 14.01 -4.33 11.95
C LEU A 158 13.44 -5.44 12.83
N ASP A 159 14.29 -6.35 13.28
CA ASP A 159 13.95 -7.50 14.13
C ASP A 159 14.13 -7.21 15.62
N THR A 160 14.62 -6.03 15.98
CA THR A 160 14.80 -5.58 17.36
C THR A 160 13.85 -4.44 17.70
N VAL A 161 13.52 -4.33 18.99
CA VAL A 161 12.69 -3.21 19.50
C VAL A 161 13.37 -1.86 19.23
N GLU A 162 14.68 -1.79 19.46
CA GLU A 162 15.46 -0.58 19.20
C GLU A 162 15.42 -0.18 17.72
N GLY A 163 15.65 -1.11 16.81
CA GLY A 163 15.59 -0.86 15.37
C GLY A 163 14.20 -0.41 14.90
N ILE A 164 13.14 -1.03 15.43
CA ILE A 164 11.75 -0.62 15.15
C ILE A 164 11.49 0.81 15.63
N CYS A 165 11.93 1.16 16.85
CA CYS A 165 11.75 2.50 17.39
C CYS A 165 12.50 3.55 16.56
N LEU A 166 13.75 3.28 16.18
CA LEU A 166 14.55 4.16 15.33
C LEU A 166 13.93 4.34 13.94
N ALA A 167 13.42 3.25 13.35
CA ALA A 167 12.74 3.29 12.06
C ALA A 167 11.50 4.17 12.12
N LYS A 168 10.70 4.04 13.17
CA LYS A 168 9.51 4.86 13.40
C LYS A 168 9.86 6.34 13.57
N GLU A 169 10.89 6.66 14.35
CA GLU A 169 11.37 8.02 14.53
C GLU A 169 11.83 8.63 13.20
N PHE A 170 12.58 7.88 12.41
CA PHE A 170 13.04 8.33 11.10
C PHE A 170 11.86 8.65 10.17
N LEU A 171 10.92 7.73 10.03
CA LEU A 171 9.75 7.93 9.18
C LEU A 171 8.87 9.07 9.67
N SER A 172 8.66 9.19 10.97
CA SER A 172 7.90 10.30 11.55
C SER A 172 8.56 11.65 11.27
N SER A 173 9.89 11.72 11.30
CA SER A 173 10.66 12.91 10.94
C SER A 173 10.47 13.27 9.46
N GLN A 174 10.56 12.28 8.56
CA GLN A 174 10.34 12.49 7.12
C GLN A 174 8.92 12.98 6.84
N GLU A 175 7.91 12.38 7.46
CA GLU A 175 6.52 12.81 7.33
C GLU A 175 6.31 14.24 7.85
N GLY A 176 6.94 14.58 8.96
CA GLY A 176 6.86 15.93 9.55
C GLY A 176 7.50 17.02 8.70
N GLU A 177 8.48 16.68 7.87
CA GLU A 177 9.14 17.63 6.96
C GLU A 177 8.40 17.84 5.65
N LEU A 178 7.51 16.92 5.25
CA LEU A 178 6.74 17.03 4.02
C LEU A 178 5.71 18.14 4.08
N GLY A 179 5.74 19.04 3.10
CA GLY A 179 4.77 20.12 2.95
C GLY A 179 4.87 21.18 4.05
N GLY A 180 6.00 21.20 4.75
CA GLY A 180 6.31 22.18 5.78
C GLY A 180 6.80 23.53 5.24
#